data_921fb7c0fca98af111c03bfb85ca3898
#
_entry.id   921fb7c0fca98af111c03bfb85ca3898
#
_cell.length_a   1.000
_cell.length_b   1.000
_cell.length_c   1.000
_cell.angle_alpha   90.00
_cell.angle_beta   90.00
_cell.angle_gamma   90.00
#
_symmetry.space_group_name_H-M   'P 1'
#
loop_
_entity.id
_entity.type
_entity.pdbx_description
1 polymer ?
#
loop_
_entity_poly.entity_id
_entity_poly.type
_entity_poly.pdbx_seq_one_letter_code
_entity_poly.pdbx_strand_id
1 'polypeptide(L)'
;EEVKRAVDYLKAHSLNTIEDLDTAISNLNQTTAPLRRQLKQNENRMRTIAQIKDAAAVHAKLKPIHDTFMKKNFKLTKEAYATQHKEELDTFNKAVRTLMKLNGSTAVDFSALDAEFSALQSGSAELRTQLETLQPDVSALKNIRKYIDMVLNKQQLSTPGGKPPEKESVLKQLEQLQQKKSNYKTISTTPNREESL
;
A
#
# COMPACT_ATOMS: atom_id res chain seq x y z
N GLU A 1 -11.63 -20.07 18.00
CA GLU A 1 -10.90 -20.34 16.76
C GLU A 1 -9.69 -19.42 16.57
N GLU A 2 -9.80 -18.11 16.80
CA GLU A 2 -8.69 -17.14 16.58
C GLU A 2 -7.46 -17.45 17.44
N VAL A 3 -7.64 -17.78 18.72
CA VAL A 3 -6.52 -18.15 19.62
C VAL A 3 -5.82 -19.40 19.12
N LYS A 4 -6.58 -20.40 18.68
CA LYS A 4 -6.00 -21.63 18.14
C LYS A 4 -5.14 -21.35 16.92
N ARG A 5 -5.65 -20.57 15.97
CA ARG A 5 -4.89 -20.16 14.76
C ARG A 5 -3.61 -19.40 15.13
N ALA A 6 -3.69 -18.51 16.13
CA ALA A 6 -2.52 -17.79 16.62
C ALA A 6 -1.46 -18.72 17.21
N VAL A 7 -1.87 -19.68 18.06
CA VAL A 7 -0.96 -20.68 18.65
C VAL A 7 -0.34 -21.56 17.57
N ASP A 8 -1.15 -22.07 16.64
CA ASP A 8 -0.68 -22.92 15.55
C ASP A 8 0.33 -22.17 14.67
N TYR A 9 0.08 -20.88 14.36
CA TYR A 9 1.00 -20.03 13.60
C TYR A 9 2.33 -19.82 14.35
N LEU A 10 2.27 -19.45 15.64
CA LEU A 10 3.47 -19.23 16.46
C LEU A 10 4.33 -20.49 16.54
N LYS A 11 3.70 -21.67 16.72
CA LYS A 11 4.39 -22.96 16.72
C LYS A 11 5.06 -23.28 15.39
N ALA A 12 4.33 -23.09 14.29
CA ALA A 12 4.84 -23.36 12.95
C ALA A 12 6.08 -22.49 12.61
N HIS A 13 6.14 -21.26 13.15
CA HIS A 13 7.24 -20.32 12.91
C HIS A 13 8.25 -20.24 14.07
N SER A 14 8.14 -21.11 15.10
CA SER A 14 9.03 -21.13 16.27
C SER A 14 9.10 -19.80 17.04
N LEU A 15 8.03 -19.02 17.06
CA LEU A 15 7.93 -17.74 17.74
C LEU A 15 7.45 -17.96 19.17
N ASN A 16 8.37 -17.99 20.13
CA ASN A 16 8.07 -18.35 21.51
C ASN A 16 7.94 -17.15 22.45
N THR A 17 8.54 -16.03 22.10
CA THR A 17 8.58 -14.80 22.92
C THR A 17 7.99 -13.60 22.17
N ILE A 18 7.71 -12.52 22.90
CA ILE A 18 7.29 -11.25 22.30
C ILE A 18 8.42 -10.69 21.42
N GLU A 19 9.66 -10.84 21.86
CA GLU A 19 10.85 -10.41 21.12
C GLU A 19 10.98 -11.15 19.78
N ASP A 20 10.70 -12.47 19.74
CA ASP A 20 10.69 -13.24 18.49
C ASP A 20 9.62 -12.71 17.54
N LEU A 21 8.43 -12.44 18.08
CA LEU A 21 7.31 -11.91 17.31
C LEU A 21 7.61 -10.50 16.75
N ASP A 22 8.14 -9.61 17.60
CA ASP A 22 8.50 -8.25 17.20
C ASP A 22 9.65 -8.27 16.16
N THR A 23 10.60 -9.20 16.31
CA THR A 23 11.66 -9.42 15.32
C THR A 23 11.10 -9.93 14.00
N ALA A 24 10.18 -10.90 14.02
CA ALA A 24 9.53 -11.40 12.80
C ALA A 24 8.73 -10.31 12.10
N ILE A 25 7.99 -9.47 12.84
CA ILE A 25 7.27 -8.31 12.30
C ILE A 25 8.25 -7.31 11.67
N SER A 26 9.37 -7.02 12.35
CA SER A 26 10.40 -6.10 11.85
C SER A 26 11.01 -6.60 10.54
N ASN A 27 11.41 -7.86 10.50
CA ASN A 27 11.99 -8.49 9.31
C ASN A 27 11.02 -8.46 8.12
N LEU A 28 9.75 -8.77 8.36
CA LEU A 28 8.72 -8.75 7.32
C LEU A 28 8.42 -7.33 6.83
N ASN A 29 8.46 -6.34 7.73
CA ASN A 29 8.33 -4.93 7.35
C ASN A 29 9.55 -4.47 6.53
N GLN A 30 10.76 -4.88 6.91
CA GLN A 30 11.99 -4.58 6.15
C GLN A 30 11.94 -5.19 4.74
N THR A 31 11.35 -6.36 4.58
CA THR A 31 11.16 -7.01 3.27
C THR A 31 10.06 -6.32 2.46
N THR A 32 8.92 -6.00 3.06
CA THR A 32 7.75 -5.47 2.33
C THR A 32 7.84 -3.97 2.05
N ALA A 33 8.54 -3.19 2.88
CA ALA A 33 8.64 -1.74 2.71
C ALA A 33 9.33 -1.33 1.39
N PRO A 34 10.48 -1.91 0.99
CA PRO A 34 11.10 -1.59 -0.30
C PRO A 34 10.22 -1.99 -1.48
N LEU A 35 9.53 -3.15 -1.42
CA LEU A 35 8.62 -3.59 -2.48
C LEU A 35 7.47 -2.59 -2.69
N ARG A 36 6.84 -2.13 -1.59
CA ARG A 36 5.79 -1.11 -1.65
C ARG A 36 6.29 0.23 -2.18
N ARG A 37 7.51 0.63 -1.79
CA ARG A 37 8.14 1.86 -2.28
C ARG A 37 8.38 1.78 -3.78
N GLN A 38 8.95 0.67 -4.26
CA GLN A 38 9.22 0.45 -5.67
C GLN A 38 7.93 0.43 -6.48
N LEU A 39 6.90 -0.27 -6.01
CA LEU A 39 5.58 -0.28 -6.65
C LEU A 39 5.01 1.13 -6.81
N LYS A 40 5.07 1.94 -5.74
CA LYS A 40 4.61 3.34 -5.79
C LYS A 40 5.44 4.19 -6.75
N GLN A 41 6.76 3.98 -6.83
CA GLN A 41 7.61 4.67 -7.80
C GLN A 41 7.24 4.31 -9.23
N ASN A 42 7.05 3.03 -9.52
CA ASN A 42 6.62 2.56 -10.83
C ASN A 42 5.26 3.18 -11.23
N GLU A 43 4.27 3.15 -10.34
CA GLU A 43 2.95 3.74 -10.56
C GLU A 43 3.01 5.25 -10.83
N ASN A 44 3.85 5.97 -10.08
CA ASN A 44 4.06 7.40 -10.32
C ASN A 44 4.72 7.66 -11.66
N ARG A 45 5.72 6.84 -12.05
CA ARG A 45 6.39 7.00 -13.34
C ARG A 45 5.45 6.66 -14.50
N MET A 46 4.64 5.62 -14.41
CA MET A 46 3.61 5.30 -15.41
C MET A 46 2.61 6.46 -15.58
N ARG A 47 2.20 7.09 -14.47
CA ARG A 47 1.34 8.29 -14.52
C ARG A 47 2.02 9.47 -15.21
N THR A 48 3.32 9.67 -14.94
CA THR A 48 4.11 10.71 -15.62
C THR A 48 4.22 10.45 -17.12
N ILE A 49 4.45 9.20 -17.54
CA ILE A 49 4.48 8.82 -18.96
C ILE A 49 3.13 9.13 -19.64
N ALA A 50 2.01 8.81 -19.00
CA ALA A 50 0.69 9.15 -19.52
C ALA A 50 0.52 10.65 -19.70
N GLN A 51 0.92 11.47 -18.72
CA GLN A 51 0.88 12.93 -18.80
C GLN A 51 1.76 13.49 -19.95
N ILE A 52 2.93 12.90 -20.17
CA ILE A 52 3.81 13.29 -21.29
C ILE A 52 3.11 13.00 -22.62
N LYS A 53 2.53 11.81 -22.78
CA LYS A 53 1.81 11.42 -24.01
C LYS A 53 0.62 12.32 -24.30
N ASP A 54 -0.20 12.61 -23.28
CA ASP A 54 -1.35 13.52 -23.41
C ASP A 54 -0.90 14.92 -23.81
N ALA A 55 0.14 15.45 -23.17
CA ALA A 55 0.69 16.77 -23.49
C ALA A 55 1.29 16.79 -24.91
N ALA A 56 1.95 15.73 -25.34
CA ALA A 56 2.50 15.62 -26.69
C ALA A 56 1.40 15.57 -27.77
N ALA A 57 0.32 14.85 -27.51
CA ALA A 57 -0.84 14.82 -28.40
C ALA A 57 -1.48 16.21 -28.55
N VAL A 58 -1.66 16.93 -27.44
CA VAL A 58 -2.18 18.32 -27.44
C VAL A 58 -1.21 19.24 -28.17
N HIS A 59 0.09 19.15 -27.91
CA HIS A 59 1.11 19.95 -28.60
C HIS A 59 1.08 19.72 -30.11
N ALA A 60 1.06 18.47 -30.56
CA ALA A 60 1.00 18.12 -31.97
C ALA A 60 -0.27 18.69 -32.67
N LYS A 61 -1.43 18.52 -32.00
CA LYS A 61 -2.72 19.01 -32.50
C LYS A 61 -2.76 20.53 -32.68
N LEU A 62 -2.20 21.26 -31.72
CA LEU A 62 -2.30 22.74 -31.69
C LEU A 62 -1.09 23.43 -32.31
N LYS A 63 -0.03 22.71 -32.64
CA LYS A 63 1.18 23.24 -33.29
C LYS A 63 0.89 24.05 -34.55
N PRO A 64 -0.01 23.66 -35.50
CA PRO A 64 -0.33 24.45 -36.69
C PRO A 64 -0.90 25.84 -36.36
N ILE A 65 -1.75 25.93 -35.31
CA ILE A 65 -2.33 27.22 -34.84
C ILE A 65 -1.22 28.12 -34.30
N HIS A 66 -0.36 27.56 -33.43
CA HIS A 66 0.79 28.26 -32.88
C HIS A 66 1.77 28.73 -33.98
N ASP A 67 2.11 27.87 -34.94
CA ASP A 67 3.02 28.21 -36.05
C ASP A 67 2.42 29.30 -36.94
N THR A 68 1.11 29.29 -37.16
CA THR A 68 0.40 30.37 -37.88
C THR A 68 0.47 31.70 -37.11
N PHE A 69 0.28 31.66 -35.77
CA PHE A 69 0.45 32.83 -34.92
C PHE A 69 1.85 33.41 -34.99
N MET A 70 2.88 32.54 -34.96
CA MET A 70 4.29 32.96 -35.01
C MET A 70 4.68 33.59 -36.36
N LYS A 71 4.07 33.17 -37.47
CA LYS A 71 4.30 33.71 -38.83
C LYS A 71 3.67 35.05 -39.08
N LYS A 72 2.76 35.55 -38.21
CA LYS A 72 2.11 36.86 -38.40
C LYS A 72 3.06 37.98 -37.99
N ASN A 73 3.42 38.81 -38.95
CA ASN A 73 4.39 39.90 -38.78
C ASN A 73 3.74 41.22 -38.36
N PHE A 74 2.46 41.46 -38.76
CA PHE A 74 1.76 42.71 -38.43
C PHE A 74 1.08 42.60 -37.05
N LYS A 75 1.31 43.59 -36.18
CA LYS A 75 0.81 43.64 -34.81
C LYS A 75 -0.70 43.44 -34.73
N LEU A 76 -1.46 44.21 -35.51
CA LEU A 76 -2.93 44.14 -35.52
C LEU A 76 -3.49 42.76 -35.92
N THR A 77 -2.91 42.13 -36.96
CA THR A 77 -3.34 40.79 -37.39
C THR A 77 -2.91 39.70 -36.39
N LYS A 78 -1.80 39.90 -35.70
CA LYS A 78 -1.32 38.99 -34.66
C LYS A 78 -2.19 39.06 -33.42
N GLU A 79 -2.58 40.27 -32.98
CA GLU A 79 -3.47 40.51 -31.85
C GLU A 79 -4.89 39.97 -32.11
N ALA A 80 -5.44 40.23 -33.29
CA ALA A 80 -6.73 39.69 -33.69
C ALA A 80 -6.74 38.16 -33.70
N TYR A 81 -5.69 37.54 -34.26
CA TYR A 81 -5.53 36.09 -34.28
C TYR A 81 -5.36 35.50 -32.87
N ALA A 82 -4.55 36.16 -32.03
CA ALA A 82 -4.36 35.76 -30.65
C ALA A 82 -5.67 35.80 -29.84
N THR A 83 -6.51 36.83 -30.10
CA THR A 83 -7.82 36.93 -29.45
C THR A 83 -8.76 35.82 -29.91
N GLN A 84 -8.78 35.56 -31.23
CA GLN A 84 -9.61 34.51 -31.83
C GLN A 84 -9.24 33.09 -31.34
N HIS A 85 -7.94 32.82 -31.15
CA HIS A 85 -7.38 31.50 -30.80
C HIS A 85 -6.78 31.48 -29.39
N LYS A 86 -7.30 32.30 -28.49
CA LYS A 86 -6.72 32.45 -27.13
C LYS A 86 -6.66 31.13 -26.38
N GLU A 87 -7.75 30.39 -26.36
CA GLU A 87 -7.84 29.11 -25.61
C GLU A 87 -6.88 28.05 -26.16
N GLU A 88 -6.77 27.94 -27.49
CA GLU A 88 -5.87 27.02 -28.16
C GLU A 88 -4.40 27.36 -27.89
N LEU A 89 -4.05 28.66 -27.97
CA LEU A 89 -2.68 29.11 -27.68
C LEU A 89 -2.32 28.93 -26.21
N ASP A 90 -3.24 29.22 -25.29
CA ASP A 90 -3.03 28.96 -23.85
C ASP A 90 -2.87 27.47 -23.57
N THR A 91 -3.67 26.64 -24.23
CA THR A 91 -3.60 25.16 -24.10
C THR A 91 -2.30 24.61 -24.67
N PHE A 92 -1.87 25.11 -25.84
CA PHE A 92 -0.56 24.80 -26.41
C PHE A 92 0.59 25.14 -25.46
N ASN A 93 0.56 26.38 -24.91
CA ASN A 93 1.59 26.81 -23.95
C ASN A 93 1.61 25.96 -22.65
N LYS A 94 0.47 25.49 -22.19
CA LYS A 94 0.39 24.55 -21.07
C LYS A 94 1.01 23.21 -21.44
N ALA A 95 0.73 22.68 -22.62
CA ALA A 95 1.30 21.43 -23.11
C ALA A 95 2.84 21.53 -23.22
N VAL A 96 3.36 22.62 -23.81
CA VAL A 96 4.80 22.89 -23.89
C VAL A 96 5.44 22.90 -22.50
N ARG A 97 4.85 23.62 -21.55
CA ARG A 97 5.37 23.68 -20.16
C ARG A 97 5.37 22.31 -19.49
N THR A 98 4.33 21.53 -19.71
CA THR A 98 4.25 20.16 -19.19
C THR A 98 5.33 19.27 -19.78
N LEU A 99 5.53 19.31 -21.11
CA LEU A 99 6.58 18.55 -21.78
C LEU A 99 7.98 18.95 -21.30
N MET A 100 8.26 20.25 -21.23
CA MET A 100 9.55 20.73 -20.73
C MET A 100 9.82 20.31 -19.28
N LYS A 101 8.79 20.33 -18.44
CA LYS A 101 8.91 19.92 -17.02
C LYS A 101 9.10 18.42 -16.84
N LEU A 102 8.36 17.60 -17.59
CA LEU A 102 8.30 16.13 -17.35
C LEU A 102 9.23 15.33 -18.25
N ASN A 103 9.51 15.84 -19.46
CA ASN A 103 10.31 15.17 -20.49
C ASN A 103 11.63 15.93 -20.81
N GLY A 104 11.77 17.18 -20.37
CA GLY A 104 12.93 18.02 -20.66
C GLY A 104 12.95 18.56 -22.09
N SER A 105 12.02 18.14 -22.96
CA SER A 105 11.93 18.51 -24.39
C SER A 105 10.49 18.39 -24.86
N THR A 106 10.13 19.17 -25.90
CA THR A 106 8.87 19.00 -26.63
C THR A 106 8.92 17.86 -27.66
N ALA A 107 10.11 17.39 -28.01
CA ALA A 107 10.29 16.17 -28.79
C ALA A 107 10.14 14.95 -27.89
N VAL A 108 9.21 14.08 -28.24
CA VAL A 108 8.86 12.88 -27.44
C VAL A 108 9.13 11.63 -28.26
N ASP A 109 9.95 10.74 -27.71
CA ASP A 109 10.12 9.40 -28.25
C ASP A 109 9.05 8.48 -27.67
N PHE A 110 7.95 8.33 -28.41
CA PHE A 110 6.83 7.48 -27.99
C PHE A 110 7.22 6.01 -27.87
N SER A 111 8.11 5.51 -28.73
CA SER A 111 8.55 4.11 -28.70
C SER A 111 9.30 3.81 -27.39
N ALA A 112 10.23 4.68 -27.02
CA ALA A 112 10.95 4.56 -25.75
C ALA A 112 10.00 4.63 -24.54
N LEU A 113 9.02 5.57 -24.54
CA LEU A 113 8.04 5.68 -23.47
C LEU A 113 7.11 4.48 -23.39
N ASP A 114 6.72 3.88 -24.52
CA ASP A 114 5.90 2.67 -24.55
C ASP A 114 6.65 1.46 -24.01
N ALA A 115 7.91 1.31 -24.37
CA ALA A 115 8.78 0.27 -23.85
C ALA A 115 8.98 0.41 -22.33
N GLU A 116 9.26 1.65 -21.86
CA GLU A 116 9.39 1.94 -20.42
C GLU A 116 8.09 1.65 -19.67
N PHE A 117 6.94 2.09 -20.20
CA PHE A 117 5.63 1.84 -19.59
C PHE A 117 5.36 0.34 -19.44
N SER A 118 5.61 -0.43 -20.49
CA SER A 118 5.40 -1.89 -20.47
C SER A 118 6.32 -2.59 -19.46
N ALA A 119 7.58 -2.17 -19.36
CA ALA A 119 8.53 -2.71 -18.38
C ALA A 119 8.09 -2.38 -16.95
N LEU A 120 7.64 -1.14 -16.69
CA LEU A 120 7.11 -0.72 -15.39
C LEU A 120 5.83 -1.49 -15.03
N GLN A 121 4.96 -1.76 -15.99
CA GLN A 121 3.73 -2.52 -15.80
C GLN A 121 4.04 -3.96 -15.39
N SER A 122 4.93 -4.64 -16.11
CA SER A 122 5.37 -6.00 -15.77
C SER A 122 6.04 -6.06 -14.39
N GLY A 123 6.99 -5.17 -14.12
CA GLY A 123 7.65 -5.10 -12.81
C GLY A 123 6.67 -4.80 -11.67
N SER A 124 5.64 -3.97 -11.92
CA SER A 124 4.59 -3.70 -10.92
C SER A 124 3.72 -4.93 -10.65
N ALA A 125 3.44 -5.74 -11.66
CA ALA A 125 2.69 -6.98 -11.49
C ALA A 125 3.48 -7.99 -10.63
N GLU A 126 4.77 -8.14 -10.88
CA GLU A 126 5.66 -8.99 -10.08
C GLU A 126 5.74 -8.54 -8.63
N LEU A 127 5.90 -7.23 -8.39
CA LEU A 127 5.93 -6.66 -7.04
C LEU A 127 4.61 -6.88 -6.29
N ARG A 128 3.47 -6.78 -6.96
CA ARG A 128 2.14 -7.08 -6.37
C ARG A 128 2.05 -8.55 -5.97
N THR A 129 2.45 -9.47 -6.85
CA THR A 129 2.45 -10.91 -6.54
C THR A 129 3.33 -11.21 -5.32
N GLN A 130 4.53 -10.63 -5.24
CA GLN A 130 5.40 -10.79 -4.06
C GLN A 130 4.75 -10.25 -2.78
N LEU A 131 4.12 -9.07 -2.84
CA LEU A 131 3.41 -8.47 -1.70
C LEU A 131 2.19 -9.30 -1.29
N GLU A 132 1.43 -9.84 -2.24
CA GLU A 132 0.28 -10.70 -1.99
C GLU A 132 0.70 -12.01 -1.30
N THR A 133 1.84 -12.59 -1.69
CA THR A 133 2.41 -13.79 -1.04
C THR A 133 2.78 -13.52 0.42
N LEU A 134 3.29 -12.34 0.74
CA LEU A 134 3.70 -11.96 2.10
C LEU A 134 2.55 -11.40 2.96
N GLN A 135 1.43 -11.01 2.35
CA GLN A 135 0.31 -10.36 3.04
C GLN A 135 -0.35 -11.23 4.13
N PRO A 136 -0.54 -12.55 3.96
CA PRO A 136 -1.08 -13.41 5.01
C PRO A 136 -0.23 -13.37 6.28
N ASP A 137 1.10 -13.46 6.16
CA ASP A 137 2.04 -13.43 7.29
C ASP A 137 2.04 -12.06 7.97
N VAL A 138 2.03 -10.96 7.18
CA VAL A 138 1.90 -9.60 7.73
C VAL A 138 0.63 -9.45 8.56
N SER A 139 -0.48 -9.98 8.06
CA SER A 139 -1.77 -9.89 8.73
C SER A 139 -1.81 -10.79 9.97
N ALA A 140 -1.30 -12.02 9.88
CA ALA A 140 -1.25 -12.96 10.99
C ALA A 140 -0.42 -12.40 12.15
N LEU A 141 0.82 -11.97 11.89
CA LEU A 141 1.72 -11.43 12.92
C LEU A 141 1.15 -10.18 13.60
N LYS A 142 0.57 -9.24 12.83
CA LYS A 142 -0.05 -8.04 13.39
C LYS A 142 -1.26 -8.35 14.26
N ASN A 143 -2.10 -9.28 13.82
CA ASN A 143 -3.27 -9.69 14.60
C ASN A 143 -2.87 -10.41 15.89
N ILE A 144 -1.88 -11.30 15.82
CA ILE A 144 -1.32 -11.97 17.00
C ILE A 144 -0.75 -10.95 17.98
N ARG A 145 0.04 -10.00 17.50
CA ARG A 145 0.63 -8.94 18.34
C ARG A 145 -0.46 -8.09 19.03
N LYS A 146 -1.45 -7.64 18.26
CA LYS A 146 -2.60 -6.89 18.80
C LYS A 146 -3.36 -7.70 19.87
N TYR A 147 -3.55 -8.98 19.64
CA TYR A 147 -4.23 -9.87 20.59
C TYR A 147 -3.44 -10.02 21.90
N ILE A 148 -2.13 -10.20 21.80
CA ILE A 148 -1.23 -10.29 22.97
C ILE A 148 -1.28 -9.00 23.78
N ASP A 149 -1.19 -7.84 23.14
CA ASP A 149 -1.28 -6.53 23.80
C ASP A 149 -2.60 -6.36 24.55
N MET A 150 -3.71 -6.79 23.94
CA MET A 150 -5.02 -6.74 24.57
C MET A 150 -5.12 -7.64 25.81
N VAL A 151 -4.49 -8.82 25.78
CA VAL A 151 -4.47 -9.76 26.91
C VAL A 151 -3.60 -9.21 28.04
N LEU A 152 -2.40 -8.71 27.72
CA LEU A 152 -1.49 -8.15 28.72
C LEU A 152 -2.10 -6.90 29.40
N ASN A 153 -2.73 -6.01 28.64
CA ASN A 153 -3.41 -4.84 29.21
C ASN A 153 -4.57 -5.22 30.14
N LYS A 154 -5.33 -6.27 29.81
CA LYS A 154 -6.38 -6.78 30.69
C LYS A 154 -5.84 -7.37 32.00
N GLN A 155 -4.69 -8.04 31.95
CA GLN A 155 -4.05 -8.59 33.17
C GLN A 155 -3.52 -7.48 34.08
N GLN A 156 -2.95 -6.40 33.53
CA GLN A 156 -2.48 -5.24 34.31
C GLN A 156 -3.63 -4.53 35.03
N LEU A 157 -4.79 -4.43 34.40
CA LEU A 157 -5.99 -3.80 35.02
C LEU A 157 -6.60 -4.67 36.13
N SER A 158 -6.33 -5.98 36.13
CA SER A 158 -6.92 -6.92 37.11
C SER A 158 -6.06 -7.17 38.35
N THR A 159 -4.85 -6.59 38.42
CA THR A 159 -3.92 -6.82 39.55
C THR A 159 -3.39 -5.47 40.07
N PRO A 160 -4.04 -4.83 41.05
CA PRO A 160 -3.49 -3.65 41.69
C PRO A 160 -2.21 -4.02 42.46
N GLY A 161 -1.05 -3.58 42.03
CA GLY A 161 0.23 -3.75 42.71
C GLY A 161 1.07 -4.95 42.33
N GLY A 162 0.73 -5.68 41.25
CA GLY A 162 1.52 -6.82 40.76
C GLY A 162 2.76 -6.36 39.99
N LYS A 163 3.93 -7.00 40.28
CA LYS A 163 5.13 -6.91 39.46
C LYS A 163 4.77 -7.21 37.99
N PRO A 164 5.42 -6.53 37.01
CA PRO A 164 5.25 -6.89 35.60
C PRO A 164 5.56 -8.39 35.46
N PRO A 165 4.75 -9.13 34.70
CA PRO A 165 4.97 -10.57 34.52
C PRO A 165 6.38 -10.77 33.96
N GLU A 166 7.13 -11.60 34.64
CA GLU A 166 8.41 -12.12 34.16
C GLU A 166 8.21 -12.66 32.74
N LYS A 167 9.23 -12.54 31.86
CA LYS A 167 9.22 -12.88 30.42
C LYS A 167 8.73 -14.31 30.14
N GLU A 168 7.48 -14.60 30.49
CA GLU A 168 6.86 -15.88 30.19
C GLU A 168 6.60 -16.01 28.70
N SER A 169 6.85 -17.20 28.18
CA SER A 169 6.60 -17.57 26.80
C SER A 169 5.17 -17.18 26.40
N VAL A 170 5.02 -16.32 25.39
CA VAL A 170 3.75 -15.89 24.80
C VAL A 170 2.90 -17.11 24.42
N LEU A 171 3.56 -18.16 23.95
CA LEU A 171 2.95 -19.43 23.61
C LEU A 171 2.26 -20.06 24.83
N LYS A 172 2.93 -20.13 26.01
CA LYS A 172 2.35 -20.65 27.24
C LYS A 172 1.11 -19.85 27.69
N GLN A 173 1.17 -18.53 27.60
CA GLN A 173 0.03 -17.67 28.00
C GLN A 173 -1.17 -17.87 27.08
N LEU A 174 -0.96 -17.99 25.78
CA LEU A 174 -2.03 -18.25 24.82
C LEU A 174 -2.60 -19.67 24.98
N GLU A 175 -1.79 -20.67 25.25
CA GLU A 175 -2.23 -22.04 25.53
C GLU A 175 -3.08 -22.10 26.80
N GLN A 176 -2.69 -21.44 27.89
CA GLN A 176 -3.49 -21.32 29.10
C GLN A 176 -4.85 -20.67 28.87
N LEU A 177 -4.90 -19.63 28.04
CA LEU A 177 -6.17 -18.97 27.66
C LEU A 177 -7.05 -19.90 26.81
N GLN A 178 -6.45 -20.70 25.94
CA GLN A 178 -7.17 -21.71 25.15
C GLN A 178 -7.79 -22.78 26.06
N GLN A 179 -7.04 -23.28 27.03
CA GLN A 179 -7.52 -24.27 28.00
C GLN A 179 -8.64 -23.70 28.87
N LYS A 180 -8.50 -22.47 29.37
CA LYS A 180 -9.57 -21.82 30.17
C LYS A 180 -10.86 -21.68 29.38
N LYS A 181 -10.81 -21.25 28.10
CA LYS A 181 -12.00 -21.14 27.25
C LYS A 181 -12.65 -22.50 26.95
N SER A 182 -11.87 -23.56 26.81
CA SER A 182 -12.38 -24.93 26.60
C SER A 182 -13.14 -25.42 27.84
N ASN A 183 -12.62 -25.17 29.03
CA ASN A 183 -13.24 -25.60 30.29
C ASN A 183 -14.56 -24.86 30.58
N TYR A 184 -14.67 -23.57 30.21
CA TYR A 184 -15.95 -22.83 30.34
C TYR A 184 -17.03 -23.36 29.40
N LYS A 185 -16.68 -23.89 28.23
CA LYS A 185 -17.64 -24.47 27.29
C LYS A 185 -18.20 -25.82 27.73
N THR A 186 -17.42 -26.60 28.46
CA THR A 186 -17.84 -27.91 28.99
C THR A 186 -18.76 -27.82 30.21
N ILE A 187 -18.67 -26.73 31.00
CA ILE A 187 -19.49 -26.54 32.21
C ILE A 187 -20.91 -26.04 31.82
N SER A 188 -21.10 -25.41 30.68
CA SER A 188 -22.42 -24.91 30.26
C SER A 188 -23.30 -25.92 29.51
N THR A 189 -22.87 -27.17 29.35
CA THR A 189 -23.59 -28.24 28.64
C THR A 189 -24.09 -29.38 29.53
N THR A 190 -24.13 -29.24 30.87
CA THR A 190 -24.83 -30.20 31.73
C THR A 190 -26.33 -29.89 31.74
N PRO A 191 -27.19 -30.74 31.19
CA PRO A 191 -28.63 -30.51 31.27
C PRO A 191 -29.10 -30.71 32.70
N ASN A 192 -29.83 -29.75 33.22
CA ASN A 192 -30.60 -29.83 34.43
C ASN A 192 -31.57 -31.03 34.29
N ARG A 193 -31.31 -32.11 35.05
CA ARG A 193 -32.24 -33.22 35.19
C ARG A 193 -33.25 -32.79 36.25
N GLU A 194 -34.39 -32.30 35.81
CA GLU A 194 -35.57 -32.12 36.68
C GLU A 194 -36.05 -33.51 37.10
N GLU A 195 -35.89 -33.84 38.36
CA GLU A 195 -36.60 -34.92 39.00
C GLU A 195 -38.06 -34.47 39.24
N SER A 196 -38.98 -35.16 38.60
CA SER A 196 -40.43 -35.09 38.91
C SER A 196 -40.69 -35.99 40.09
N LEU A 197 -41.39 -35.47 41.12
CA LEU A 197 -42.25 -36.17 42.03
C LEU A 197 -43.60 -35.48 42.04
#